data_05d3e3ddd7ee69d2f5a26c709232b4cb
#
_entry.id   05d3e3ddd7ee69d2f5a26c709232b4cb
#
_cell.length_a   1.000
_cell.length_b   1.000
_cell.length_c   1.000
_cell.angle_alpha   90.00
_cell.angle_beta   90.00
_cell.angle_gamma   90.00
#
_symmetry.space_group_name_H-M   'P 1'
#
loop_
_entity.id
_entity.type
_entity.pdbx_description
1 polymer ?
#
loop_
_entity_poly.entity_id
_entity_poly.type
_entity_poly.pdbx_seq_one_letter_code
_entity_poly.pdbx_strand_id
1 'polypeptide(L)'
;MVWTDCLNALRDELPDNVFTLWIRPLHAELRGDTLYLMAPNPYFTRHITEHFLDKITLLASQFSGGVVQQVQVQVDARPGVIKPQNADAIAQKTSNKSVSQSIPSPARHNNRAANGRALGRPLSPSFTFAQFVEGRSNQMAAQTCRKILNALGDAQHNPLFLYGPTGLGKTHLMHAVGHHLLSTQPDARVMYMTSEQFVGGFVGALQQGKIDDFKKECRSLDLLLVDDIHLLAGKEASLVEFFHTFNSLLDESRQIILTSDRYPKELTELDPRLISRFSWGLSVAVEPPDLETRIEILLKKASSSEVDLPRNCALFIAQQVLANVRELEGALNKVTATARFKGVDISLEIIKESLKDVLAIRARTINIENIQRVVVEYFRIPLKELHGPKRTRIYARPRQMAMGLARELTNESFPDIGLAFGGRDHSTVMHACEKVQELRKSDLNFAEDYHNLLKLLQT
;
A
#
# COMPACT_ATOMS: atom_id res chain seq x y z
N MET A 1 22.78 -35.22 -15.00
CA MET A 1 22.92 -34.53 -16.29
C MET A 1 21.54 -34.12 -16.80
N VAL A 2 20.68 -35.02 -17.28
CA VAL A 2 19.38 -34.62 -17.92
C VAL A 2 18.52 -33.65 -17.10
N TRP A 3 18.32 -33.89 -15.80
CA TRP A 3 17.52 -33.00 -14.98
C TRP A 3 18.14 -31.60 -14.79
N THR A 4 19.45 -31.53 -14.67
CA THR A 4 20.18 -30.26 -14.54
C THR A 4 19.99 -29.39 -15.81
N ASP A 5 20.02 -30.03 -16.98
CA ASP A 5 19.83 -29.34 -18.26
C ASP A 5 18.38 -28.91 -18.43
N CYS A 6 17.40 -29.71 -17.98
CA CYS A 6 15.98 -29.32 -17.90
C CYS A 6 15.78 -28.15 -16.96
N LEU A 7 16.44 -28.12 -15.78
CA LEU A 7 16.35 -27.01 -14.84
C LEU A 7 16.86 -25.70 -15.43
N ASN A 8 17.98 -25.74 -16.17
CA ASN A 8 18.54 -24.55 -16.82
C ASN A 8 17.58 -24.02 -17.89
N ALA A 9 17.06 -24.88 -18.76
CA ALA A 9 16.09 -24.48 -19.78
C ALA A 9 14.79 -23.93 -19.19
N LEU A 10 14.25 -24.55 -18.13
CA LEU A 10 13.06 -24.08 -17.42
C LEU A 10 13.30 -22.75 -16.70
N ARG A 11 14.51 -22.49 -16.22
CA ARG A 11 14.88 -21.22 -15.62
C ARG A 11 14.91 -20.07 -16.60
N ASP A 12 15.36 -20.33 -17.84
CA ASP A 12 15.43 -19.32 -18.90
C ASP A 12 14.05 -18.99 -19.49
N GLU A 13 13.09 -19.94 -19.42
CA GLU A 13 11.78 -19.80 -20.02
C GLU A 13 10.66 -19.40 -19.04
N LEU A 14 10.84 -19.66 -17.75
CA LEU A 14 9.82 -19.36 -16.72
C LEU A 14 10.19 -18.10 -15.94
N PRO A 15 9.20 -17.33 -15.50
CA PRO A 15 9.44 -16.24 -14.54
C PRO A 15 10.16 -16.75 -13.27
N ASP A 16 11.10 -15.98 -12.74
CA ASP A 16 11.93 -16.36 -11.59
C ASP A 16 11.13 -16.82 -10.36
N ASN A 17 9.98 -16.22 -10.13
CA ASN A 17 9.06 -16.58 -9.04
C ASN A 17 8.42 -17.97 -9.24
N VAL A 18 8.03 -18.29 -10.49
CA VAL A 18 7.44 -19.60 -10.85
C VAL A 18 8.50 -20.70 -10.77
N PHE A 19 9.68 -20.46 -11.33
CA PHE A 19 10.79 -21.42 -11.28
C PHE A 19 11.21 -21.73 -9.84
N THR A 20 11.41 -20.69 -9.02
CA THR A 20 11.86 -20.86 -7.63
C THR A 20 10.81 -21.56 -6.77
N LEU A 21 9.53 -21.33 -7.04
CA LEU A 21 8.42 -21.85 -6.26
C LEU A 21 8.10 -23.32 -6.62
N TRP A 22 8.02 -23.63 -7.92
CA TRP A 22 7.45 -24.90 -8.38
C TRP A 22 8.48 -25.88 -8.94
N ILE A 23 9.54 -25.41 -9.57
CA ILE A 23 10.52 -26.28 -10.26
C ILE A 23 11.71 -26.57 -9.38
N ARG A 24 12.28 -25.56 -8.72
CA ARG A 24 13.46 -25.70 -7.88
C ARG A 24 13.33 -26.71 -6.73
N PRO A 25 12.15 -26.86 -6.05
CA PRO A 25 11.99 -27.83 -4.98
C PRO A 25 11.90 -29.29 -5.44
N LEU A 26 11.80 -29.56 -6.75
CA LEU A 26 11.70 -30.91 -7.27
C LEU A 26 13.08 -31.61 -7.27
N HIS A 27 13.09 -32.84 -6.80
CA HIS A 27 14.23 -33.73 -6.95
C HIS A 27 13.93 -34.76 -8.03
N ALA A 28 14.90 -35.04 -8.91
CA ALA A 28 14.69 -35.98 -9.98
C ALA A 28 15.57 -37.21 -9.82
N GLU A 29 15.00 -38.38 -10.10
CA GLU A 29 15.69 -39.66 -10.15
C GLU A 29 15.35 -40.35 -11.47
N LEU A 30 16.38 -40.73 -12.24
CA LEU A 30 16.20 -41.45 -13.49
C LEU A 30 16.26 -42.96 -13.23
N ARG A 31 15.21 -43.70 -13.58
CA ARG A 31 15.12 -45.14 -13.48
C ARG A 31 14.71 -45.72 -14.83
N GLY A 32 15.67 -46.30 -15.53
CA GLY A 32 15.48 -46.81 -16.90
C GLY A 32 15.16 -45.68 -17.87
N ASP A 33 14.01 -45.73 -18.50
CA ASP A 33 13.50 -44.75 -19.46
C ASP A 33 12.53 -43.70 -18.84
N THR A 34 12.31 -43.80 -17.53
CA THR A 34 11.36 -42.95 -16.81
C THR A 34 12.08 -42.01 -15.83
N LEU A 35 11.81 -40.71 -15.93
CA LEU A 35 12.27 -39.68 -15.00
C LEU A 35 11.25 -39.49 -13.88
N TYR A 36 11.61 -39.85 -12.67
CA TYR A 36 10.77 -39.66 -11.49
C TYR A 36 11.08 -38.30 -10.85
N LEU A 37 10.06 -37.44 -10.76
CA LEU A 37 10.15 -36.15 -10.08
C LEU A 37 9.53 -36.27 -8.69
N MET A 38 10.35 -36.13 -7.66
CA MET A 38 9.95 -36.17 -6.27
C MET A 38 9.46 -34.77 -5.85
N ALA A 39 8.16 -34.63 -5.60
CA ALA A 39 7.51 -33.41 -5.16
C ALA A 39 7.36 -33.40 -3.62
N PRO A 40 7.45 -32.24 -2.96
CA PRO A 40 7.39 -32.14 -1.49
C PRO A 40 6.06 -32.61 -0.89
N ASN A 41 4.95 -32.57 -1.62
CA ASN A 41 3.64 -32.97 -1.15
C ASN A 41 2.64 -33.22 -2.32
N PRO A 42 1.44 -33.79 -2.06
CA PRO A 42 0.45 -34.11 -3.08
C PRO A 42 -0.07 -32.91 -3.89
N TYR A 43 -0.05 -31.71 -3.30
CA TYR A 43 -0.47 -30.49 -3.99
C TYR A 43 0.54 -30.10 -5.08
N PHE A 44 1.86 -30.19 -4.77
CA PHE A 44 2.92 -30.02 -5.77
C PHE A 44 2.81 -31.03 -6.90
N THR A 45 2.55 -32.30 -6.57
CA THR A 45 2.36 -33.33 -7.57
C THR A 45 1.26 -32.96 -8.54
N ARG A 46 0.08 -32.58 -8.05
CA ARG A 46 -1.06 -32.17 -8.88
C ARG A 46 -0.71 -30.95 -9.74
N HIS A 47 -0.16 -29.89 -9.14
CA HIS A 47 0.14 -28.65 -9.86
C HIS A 47 1.20 -28.87 -10.96
N ILE A 48 2.25 -29.64 -10.68
CA ILE A 48 3.27 -29.98 -11.69
C ILE A 48 2.65 -30.83 -12.81
N THR A 49 1.79 -31.77 -12.47
CA THR A 49 1.12 -32.64 -13.44
C THR A 49 0.18 -31.82 -14.36
N GLU A 50 -0.56 -30.87 -13.81
CA GLU A 50 -1.54 -30.09 -14.59
C GLU A 50 -0.90 -28.99 -15.44
N HIS A 51 0.24 -28.41 -15.01
CA HIS A 51 0.76 -27.21 -15.67
C HIS A 51 2.15 -27.34 -16.29
N PHE A 52 2.97 -28.30 -15.85
CA PHE A 52 4.37 -28.38 -16.25
C PHE A 52 4.79 -29.75 -16.80
N LEU A 53 3.98 -30.81 -16.61
CA LEU A 53 4.38 -32.19 -16.96
C LEU A 53 4.72 -32.33 -18.45
N ASP A 54 3.87 -31.81 -19.32
CA ASP A 54 4.07 -31.89 -20.77
C ASP A 54 5.36 -31.22 -21.21
N LYS A 55 5.62 -30.03 -20.65
CA LYS A 55 6.82 -29.25 -20.94
C LYS A 55 8.09 -29.94 -20.41
N ILE A 56 8.02 -30.46 -19.20
CA ILE A 56 9.15 -31.20 -18.59
C ILE A 56 9.43 -32.48 -19.36
N THR A 57 8.40 -33.18 -19.82
CA THR A 57 8.54 -34.40 -20.61
C THR A 57 9.22 -34.11 -21.95
N LEU A 58 8.82 -33.02 -22.61
CA LEU A 58 9.45 -32.60 -23.86
C LEU A 58 10.93 -32.30 -23.68
N LEU A 59 11.29 -31.50 -22.67
CA LEU A 59 12.68 -31.13 -22.36
C LEU A 59 13.51 -32.36 -21.95
N ALA A 60 12.96 -33.24 -21.11
CA ALA A 60 13.63 -34.44 -20.65
C ALA A 60 13.92 -35.39 -21.82
N SER A 61 13.00 -35.58 -22.76
CA SER A 61 13.20 -36.33 -23.99
C SER A 61 14.29 -35.72 -24.87
N GLN A 62 14.23 -34.37 -25.05
CA GLN A 62 15.19 -33.62 -25.84
C GLN A 62 16.63 -33.72 -25.30
N PHE A 63 16.83 -33.46 -23.98
CA PHE A 63 18.14 -33.47 -23.36
C PHE A 63 18.69 -34.87 -23.08
N SER A 64 17.81 -35.89 -23.11
CA SER A 64 18.25 -37.29 -22.98
C SER A 64 18.57 -37.95 -24.34
N GLY A 65 18.41 -37.24 -25.46
CA GLY A 65 18.54 -37.83 -26.80
C GLY A 65 17.50 -38.93 -27.09
N GLY A 66 16.30 -38.83 -26.47
CA GLY A 66 15.21 -39.80 -26.63
C GLY A 66 15.25 -41.00 -25.67
N VAL A 67 16.22 -41.05 -24.74
CA VAL A 67 16.31 -42.13 -23.75
C VAL A 67 15.18 -42.02 -22.72
N VAL A 68 14.82 -40.79 -22.27
CA VAL A 68 13.68 -40.57 -21.38
C VAL A 68 12.39 -40.49 -22.19
N GLN A 69 11.51 -41.49 -22.01
CA GLN A 69 10.22 -41.58 -22.69
C GLN A 69 9.06 -41.16 -21.82
N GLN A 70 9.19 -41.21 -20.50
CA GLN A 70 8.14 -40.85 -19.54
C GLN A 70 8.68 -40.02 -18.38
N VAL A 71 7.84 -39.12 -17.88
CA VAL A 71 8.07 -38.36 -16.66
C VAL A 71 6.93 -38.68 -15.70
N GLN A 72 7.25 -39.07 -14.48
CA GLN A 72 6.27 -39.34 -13.42
C GLN A 72 6.54 -38.46 -12.22
N VAL A 73 5.49 -37.82 -11.68
CA VAL A 73 5.59 -36.99 -10.48
C VAL A 73 5.06 -37.77 -9.28
N GLN A 74 5.88 -37.91 -8.26
CA GLN A 74 5.55 -38.66 -7.03
C GLN A 74 5.82 -37.77 -5.81
N VAL A 75 5.14 -38.07 -4.69
CA VAL A 75 5.43 -37.40 -3.42
C VAL A 75 6.68 -38.02 -2.80
N ASP A 76 7.64 -37.20 -2.36
CA ASP A 76 8.83 -37.69 -1.64
C ASP A 76 8.41 -38.27 -0.28
N ALA A 77 8.61 -39.58 -0.13
CA ALA A 77 8.27 -40.29 1.10
C ALA A 77 9.32 -40.14 2.22
N ARG A 78 10.37 -39.34 2.02
CA ARG A 78 11.44 -39.13 3.01
C ARG A 78 11.06 -37.97 3.93
N PRO A 79 10.91 -38.16 5.26
CA PRO A 79 10.72 -37.07 6.19
C PRO A 79 12.02 -36.30 6.37
N GLY A 80 12.06 -35.11 5.83
CA GLY A 80 12.92 -34.00 6.25
C GLY A 80 14.43 -34.15 6.04
N VAL A 81 14.97 -33.27 5.25
CA VAL A 81 16.10 -32.38 5.57
C VAL A 81 16.39 -31.50 4.36
N ILE A 82 15.90 -30.28 4.36
CA ILE A 82 16.52 -29.22 3.59
C ILE A 82 17.37 -28.41 4.57
N LYS A 83 18.67 -28.68 4.62
CA LYS A 83 19.65 -27.72 5.17
C LYS A 83 19.98 -26.72 4.07
N PRO A 84 19.89 -25.42 4.30
CA PRO A 84 20.48 -24.44 3.40
C PRO A 84 22.00 -24.50 3.56
N GLN A 85 22.71 -24.94 2.52
CA GLN A 85 24.13 -24.72 2.40
C GLN A 85 24.41 -23.28 1.97
N ASN A 86 25.31 -22.65 2.70
CA ASN A 86 25.97 -21.35 2.54
C ASN A 86 25.41 -20.19 3.38
N ALA A 87 25.80 -20.26 4.67
CA ALA A 87 26.00 -19.07 5.49
C ALA A 87 27.06 -19.38 6.56
N ASP A 88 28.27 -19.81 6.13
CA ASP A 88 29.46 -19.87 6.97
C ASP A 88 30.58 -19.10 6.29
N ALA A 89 30.65 -17.83 6.56
CA ALA A 89 31.88 -17.02 6.56
C ALA A 89 31.49 -15.59 7.02
N ILE A 90 31.71 -15.31 8.27
CA ILE A 90 32.01 -14.08 8.97
C ILE A 90 31.36 -14.11 10.37
N ALA A 91 31.99 -14.82 11.29
CA ALA A 91 31.89 -14.52 12.73
C ALA A 91 33.02 -15.26 13.49
N GLN A 92 34.19 -14.72 13.41
CA GLN A 92 35.23 -14.97 14.45
C GLN A 92 35.93 -13.67 14.78
N LYS A 93 35.91 -13.35 16.06
CA LYS A 93 36.63 -12.33 16.85
C LYS A 93 35.79 -11.14 17.27
N THR A 94 35.25 -11.19 18.48
CA THR A 94 35.89 -10.56 19.64
C THR A 94 35.10 -10.89 20.91
N SER A 95 35.69 -11.64 21.78
CA SER A 95 35.32 -11.77 23.17
C SER A 95 35.90 -10.58 23.95
N ASN A 96 35.05 -9.85 24.71
CA ASN A 96 35.52 -9.31 25.99
C ASN A 96 34.36 -9.08 26.97
N LYS A 97 34.66 -9.45 28.21
CA LYS A 97 33.88 -9.39 29.44
C LYS A 97 33.57 -7.96 29.86
N SER A 98 32.41 -7.73 30.41
CA SER A 98 32.27 -7.04 31.72
C SER A 98 30.81 -6.93 32.18
N VAL A 99 30.56 -7.54 33.30
CA VAL A 99 29.96 -7.04 34.57
C VAL A 99 28.51 -6.56 34.54
N SER A 100 27.72 -7.35 35.26
CA SER A 100 26.33 -7.15 35.67
C SER A 100 26.11 -5.89 36.52
N GLN A 101 25.05 -5.13 36.20
CA GLN A 101 24.27 -4.42 37.24
C GLN A 101 22.77 -4.52 36.88
N SER A 102 22.04 -5.06 37.81
CA SER A 102 20.62 -5.33 37.81
C SER A 102 19.80 -4.06 38.11
N ILE A 103 18.83 -3.74 37.26
CA ILE A 103 17.74 -2.81 37.55
C ILE A 103 16.42 -3.57 37.37
N PRO A 104 15.42 -3.46 38.27
CA PRO A 104 14.24 -4.32 38.24
C PRO A 104 13.24 -3.88 37.18
N SER A 105 12.81 -4.84 36.37
CA SER A 105 11.72 -4.72 35.37
C SER A 105 10.35 -4.85 36.04
N PRO A 106 9.34 -4.10 35.58
CA PRO A 106 7.95 -4.32 35.95
C PRO A 106 7.36 -5.55 35.24
N ALA A 107 6.35 -6.11 35.86
CA ALA A 107 5.70 -7.39 35.62
C ALA A 107 5.44 -7.77 34.14
N ARG A 108 5.96 -8.93 33.78
CA ARG A 108 5.63 -9.62 32.51
C ARG A 108 4.24 -10.25 32.64
N HIS A 109 3.30 -9.81 31.82
CA HIS A 109 2.16 -10.64 31.47
C HIS A 109 2.65 -11.83 30.64
N ASN A 110 2.39 -13.02 31.16
CA ASN A 110 2.70 -14.30 30.52
C ASN A 110 1.86 -14.48 29.26
N ASN A 111 2.39 -14.11 28.10
CA ASN A 111 1.98 -14.71 26.84
C ASN A 111 2.80 -16.00 26.66
N ARG A 112 2.14 -17.14 26.82
CA ARG A 112 2.68 -18.43 26.39
C ARG A 112 2.91 -18.40 24.89
N ALA A 113 4.13 -18.04 24.49
CA ALA A 113 4.59 -18.23 23.11
C ALA A 113 4.79 -19.73 22.89
N ALA A 114 3.84 -20.36 22.22
CA ALA A 114 4.08 -21.60 21.51
C ALA A 114 5.10 -21.31 20.40
N ASN A 115 6.18 -22.09 20.30
CA ASN A 115 7.19 -22.05 19.25
C ASN A 115 6.57 -22.44 17.89
N GLY A 116 5.88 -21.51 17.26
CA GLY A 116 5.46 -21.50 15.87
C GLY A 116 5.51 -20.04 15.41
N ARG A 117 6.06 -19.76 14.24
CA ARG A 117 5.99 -18.40 13.67
C ARG A 117 4.52 -18.00 13.60
N ALA A 118 4.07 -17.10 14.46
CA ALA A 118 2.72 -16.53 14.38
C ALA A 118 2.52 -15.97 12.96
N LEU A 119 1.43 -16.36 12.32
CA LEU A 119 1.12 -16.00 10.92
C LEU A 119 0.96 -14.49 10.71
N GLY A 120 0.48 -13.76 11.72
CA GLY A 120 0.22 -12.33 11.68
C GLY A 120 1.33 -11.50 12.35
N ARG A 121 1.29 -10.19 12.10
CA ARG A 121 2.11 -9.20 12.83
C ARG A 121 1.36 -8.67 14.04
N PRO A 122 2.08 -8.25 15.09
CA PRO A 122 1.45 -7.53 16.19
C PRO A 122 0.86 -6.20 15.68
N LEU A 123 -0.25 -5.79 16.28
CA LEU A 123 -0.82 -4.48 16.02
C LEU A 123 0.13 -3.38 16.52
N SER A 124 0.28 -2.30 15.75
CA SER A 124 1.10 -1.15 16.15
C SER A 124 0.48 -0.45 17.35
N PRO A 125 1.19 -0.30 18.48
CA PRO A 125 0.63 0.32 19.69
C PRO A 125 0.16 1.77 19.48
N SER A 126 0.74 2.49 18.52
CA SER A 126 0.40 3.87 18.22
C SER A 126 -0.84 4.02 17.32
N PHE A 127 -1.34 2.94 16.71
CA PHE A 127 -2.47 3.02 15.79
C PHE A 127 -3.77 2.69 16.51
N THR A 128 -4.24 3.64 17.32
CA THR A 128 -5.49 3.56 18.07
C THR A 128 -6.47 4.65 17.62
N PHE A 129 -7.77 4.48 17.92
CA PHE A 129 -8.75 5.55 17.67
C PHE A 129 -8.43 6.84 18.43
N ALA A 130 -7.83 6.73 19.62
CA ALA A 130 -7.42 7.91 20.38
C ALA A 130 -6.32 8.71 19.67
N GLN A 131 -5.45 8.07 18.92
CA GLN A 131 -4.40 8.72 18.13
C GLN A 131 -4.81 9.12 16.72
N PHE A 132 -5.93 8.61 16.23
CA PHE A 132 -6.46 9.00 14.92
C PHE A 132 -7.06 10.41 14.98
N VAL A 133 -6.75 11.26 13.99
CA VAL A 133 -7.35 12.60 13.86
C VAL A 133 -8.46 12.52 12.83
N GLU A 134 -9.68 12.81 13.29
CA GLU A 134 -10.85 12.83 12.44
C GLU A 134 -11.04 14.21 11.82
N GLY A 135 -11.31 14.23 10.54
CA GLY A 135 -11.67 15.39 9.75
C GLY A 135 -12.74 15.02 8.74
N ARG A 136 -13.25 16.00 7.98
CA ARG A 136 -14.36 15.78 7.03
C ARG A 136 -14.06 14.67 6.01
N SER A 137 -12.81 14.57 5.56
CA SER A 137 -12.36 13.63 4.52
C SER A 137 -12.29 12.17 4.99
N ASN A 138 -12.16 11.90 6.31
CA ASN A 138 -11.98 10.55 6.85
C ASN A 138 -13.04 10.18 7.90
N GLN A 139 -13.96 11.10 8.23
CA GLN A 139 -14.96 10.91 9.27
C GLN A 139 -15.85 9.70 9.01
N MET A 140 -16.30 9.50 7.77
CA MET A 140 -17.12 8.34 7.41
C MET A 140 -16.38 7.03 7.66
N ALA A 141 -15.11 6.94 7.28
CA ALA A 141 -14.29 5.76 7.50
C ALA A 141 -14.08 5.48 9.00
N ALA A 142 -13.75 6.51 9.78
CA ALA A 142 -13.56 6.38 11.21
C ALA A 142 -14.85 5.97 11.95
N GLN A 143 -15.98 6.56 11.60
CA GLN A 143 -17.27 6.20 12.18
C GLN A 143 -17.71 4.79 11.80
N THR A 144 -17.50 4.38 10.55
CA THR A 144 -17.77 3.01 10.10
C THR A 144 -16.93 2.01 10.87
N CYS A 145 -15.62 2.26 11.03
CA CYS A 145 -14.73 1.41 11.81
C CYS A 145 -15.17 1.27 13.29
N ARG A 146 -15.75 2.31 13.89
CA ARG A 146 -16.35 2.20 15.22
C ARG A 146 -17.68 1.46 15.23
N LYS A 147 -18.50 1.67 14.20
CA LYS A 147 -19.82 1.05 14.11
C LYS A 147 -19.75 -0.47 14.01
N ILE A 148 -18.81 -1.01 13.22
CA ILE A 148 -18.64 -2.47 13.08
C ILE A 148 -18.28 -3.17 14.39
N LEU A 149 -17.66 -2.48 15.35
CA LEU A 149 -17.34 -3.03 16.66
C LEU A 149 -18.57 -3.35 17.52
N ASN A 150 -19.71 -2.72 17.24
CA ASN A 150 -20.97 -2.98 17.92
C ASN A 150 -21.73 -4.17 17.32
N ALA A 151 -21.39 -4.60 16.10
CA ALA A 151 -22.03 -5.69 15.38
C ALA A 151 -21.02 -6.36 14.43
N LEU A 152 -20.02 -7.03 15.02
CA LEU A 152 -19.02 -7.77 14.25
C LEU A 152 -19.67 -8.86 13.40
N GLY A 153 -19.23 -8.95 12.15
CA GLY A 153 -19.73 -9.96 11.22
C GLY A 153 -21.08 -9.64 10.58
N ASP A 154 -21.68 -8.48 10.88
CA ASP A 154 -22.91 -8.04 10.21
C ASP A 154 -22.70 -7.95 8.69
N ALA A 155 -23.51 -8.68 7.93
CA ALA A 155 -23.42 -8.78 6.47
C ALA A 155 -23.46 -7.41 5.74
N GLN A 156 -24.10 -6.38 6.32
CA GLN A 156 -24.14 -5.05 5.74
C GLN A 156 -22.79 -4.34 5.77
N HIS A 157 -21.88 -4.75 6.69
CA HIS A 157 -20.59 -4.13 6.93
C HIS A 157 -19.42 -5.12 6.78
N ASN A 158 -19.68 -6.31 6.27
CA ASN A 158 -18.71 -7.39 6.15
C ASN A 158 -18.65 -7.93 4.71
N PRO A 159 -17.52 -7.82 4.00
CA PRO A 159 -16.28 -7.19 4.46
C PRO A 159 -16.37 -5.66 4.52
N LEU A 160 -15.57 -5.05 5.42
CA LEU A 160 -15.28 -3.62 5.33
C LEU A 160 -14.08 -3.41 4.42
N PHE A 161 -14.25 -2.63 3.36
CA PHE A 161 -13.20 -2.31 2.40
C PHE A 161 -12.84 -0.82 2.47
N LEU A 162 -11.65 -0.51 3.03
CA LEU A 162 -11.13 0.85 3.12
C LEU A 162 -10.22 1.13 1.92
N TYR A 163 -10.56 2.12 1.11
CA TYR A 163 -9.78 2.42 -0.08
C TYR A 163 -9.40 3.90 -0.19
N GLY A 164 -8.39 4.18 -1.00
CA GLY A 164 -7.89 5.52 -1.26
C GLY A 164 -6.37 5.57 -1.33
N PRO A 165 -5.77 6.68 -1.75
CA PRO A 165 -4.33 6.84 -1.92
C PRO A 165 -3.51 6.37 -0.71
N THR A 166 -2.24 6.03 -0.93
CA THR A 166 -1.33 5.59 0.13
C THR A 166 -1.08 6.70 1.16
N GLY A 167 -0.85 6.30 2.42
CA GLY A 167 -0.47 7.25 3.48
C GLY A 167 -1.60 8.08 4.07
N LEU A 168 -2.88 7.71 3.87
CA LEU A 168 -4.04 8.43 4.39
C LEU A 168 -4.61 7.88 5.71
N GLY A 169 -3.99 6.86 6.29
CA GLY A 169 -4.39 6.30 7.58
C GLY A 169 -5.32 5.08 7.52
N LYS A 170 -5.48 4.43 6.36
CA LYS A 170 -6.25 3.17 6.23
C LYS A 170 -5.74 2.09 7.19
N THR A 171 -4.45 1.82 7.18
CA THR A 171 -3.78 0.89 8.09
C THR A 171 -3.98 1.29 9.55
N HIS A 172 -3.94 2.59 9.86
CA HIS A 172 -4.19 3.10 11.22
C HIS A 172 -5.60 2.74 11.70
N LEU A 173 -6.63 3.00 10.89
CA LEU A 173 -8.01 2.66 11.23
C LEU A 173 -8.21 1.16 11.40
N MET A 174 -7.62 0.35 10.53
CA MET A 174 -7.64 -1.11 10.63
C MET A 174 -7.05 -1.60 11.96
N HIS A 175 -5.87 -1.11 12.35
CA HIS A 175 -5.24 -1.44 13.63
C HIS A 175 -6.06 -0.92 14.82
N ALA A 176 -6.67 0.26 14.70
CA ALA A 176 -7.51 0.82 15.76
C ALA A 176 -8.72 -0.06 16.07
N VAL A 177 -9.33 -0.67 15.04
CA VAL A 177 -10.39 -1.68 15.23
C VAL A 177 -9.86 -2.89 15.98
N GLY A 178 -8.72 -3.44 15.56
CA GLY A 178 -8.10 -4.58 16.23
C GLY A 178 -7.77 -4.31 17.71
N HIS A 179 -7.17 -3.15 18.01
CA HIS A 179 -6.89 -2.74 19.37
C HIS A 179 -8.15 -2.60 20.24
N HIS A 180 -9.20 -1.98 19.67
CA HIS A 180 -10.44 -1.81 20.40
C HIS A 180 -11.09 -3.16 20.71
N LEU A 181 -11.13 -4.07 19.73
CA LEU A 181 -11.68 -5.41 19.93
C LEU A 181 -10.92 -6.16 21.02
N LEU A 182 -9.60 -6.19 20.96
CA LEU A 182 -8.77 -6.85 22.00
C LEU A 182 -8.91 -6.20 23.39
N SER A 183 -9.20 -4.91 23.47
CA SER A 183 -9.43 -4.23 24.76
C SER A 183 -10.79 -4.57 25.37
N THR A 184 -11.81 -4.86 24.56
CA THR A 184 -13.17 -5.21 25.00
C THR A 184 -13.37 -6.72 25.12
N GLN A 185 -12.67 -7.49 24.27
CA GLN A 185 -12.72 -8.94 24.21
C GLN A 185 -11.29 -9.50 24.16
N PRO A 186 -10.62 -9.69 25.31
CA PRO A 186 -9.20 -10.11 25.35
C PRO A 186 -8.94 -11.49 24.73
N ASP A 187 -9.93 -12.35 24.68
CA ASP A 187 -9.84 -13.70 24.11
C ASP A 187 -10.14 -13.73 22.59
N ALA A 188 -10.50 -12.59 22.00
CA ALA A 188 -10.76 -12.50 20.56
C ALA A 188 -9.48 -12.80 19.74
N ARG A 189 -9.64 -13.62 18.72
CA ARG A 189 -8.56 -13.98 17.79
C ARG A 189 -8.50 -12.96 16.66
N VAL A 190 -7.60 -11.99 16.79
CA VAL A 190 -7.36 -10.94 15.81
C VAL A 190 -6.06 -11.22 15.09
N MET A 191 -6.09 -11.24 13.75
CA MET A 191 -4.91 -11.39 12.92
C MET A 191 -4.78 -10.20 11.98
N TYR A 192 -3.61 -9.53 12.03
CA TYR A 192 -3.22 -8.51 11.07
C TYR A 192 -2.09 -9.03 10.18
N MET A 193 -2.24 -8.89 8.88
CA MET A 193 -1.20 -9.23 7.91
C MET A 193 -1.28 -8.33 6.67
N THR A 194 -0.16 -8.16 5.98
CA THR A 194 -0.19 -7.65 4.61
C THR A 194 -0.55 -8.79 3.65
N SER A 195 -1.06 -8.46 2.48
CA SER A 195 -1.33 -9.46 1.45
C SER A 195 -0.08 -10.27 1.07
N GLU A 196 1.11 -9.67 1.07
CA GLU A 196 2.37 -10.37 0.83
C GLU A 196 2.70 -11.40 1.94
N GLN A 197 2.34 -11.07 3.20
CA GLN A 197 2.53 -12.02 4.30
C GLN A 197 1.56 -13.19 4.23
N PHE A 198 0.33 -12.97 3.79
CA PHE A 198 -0.60 -14.07 3.50
C PHE A 198 0.01 -15.02 2.47
N VAL A 199 0.51 -14.48 1.34
CA VAL A 199 1.18 -15.28 0.30
C VAL A 199 2.40 -16.02 0.85
N GLY A 200 3.27 -15.33 1.59
CA GLY A 200 4.47 -15.95 2.18
C GLY A 200 4.14 -17.03 3.20
N GLY A 201 3.12 -16.82 4.03
CA GLY A 201 2.61 -17.80 4.99
C GLY A 201 2.02 -19.02 4.32
N PHE A 202 1.18 -18.82 3.30
CA PHE A 202 0.59 -19.89 2.49
C PHE A 202 1.66 -20.74 1.80
N VAL A 203 2.59 -20.09 1.09
CA VAL A 203 3.70 -20.77 0.41
C VAL A 203 4.58 -21.53 1.39
N GLY A 204 4.93 -20.91 2.52
CA GLY A 204 5.72 -21.58 3.57
C GLY A 204 5.01 -22.77 4.18
N ALA A 205 3.71 -22.68 4.44
CA ALA A 205 2.91 -23.80 4.94
C ALA A 205 2.81 -24.93 3.91
N LEU A 206 2.66 -24.57 2.62
CA LEU A 206 2.64 -25.53 1.52
C LEU A 206 3.96 -26.31 1.41
N GLN A 207 5.11 -25.62 1.45
CA GLN A 207 6.43 -26.24 1.40
C GLN A 207 6.72 -27.13 2.60
N GLN A 208 6.15 -26.83 3.77
CA GLN A 208 6.32 -27.61 4.99
C GLN A 208 5.27 -28.72 5.15
N GLY A 209 4.32 -28.88 4.24
CA GLY A 209 3.20 -29.84 4.37
C GLY A 209 2.22 -29.51 5.49
N LYS A 210 2.17 -28.25 5.96
CA LYS A 210 1.33 -27.75 7.05
C LYS A 210 0.18 -26.86 6.57
N ILE A 211 -0.29 -27.11 5.36
CA ILE A 211 -1.34 -26.28 4.75
C ILE A 211 -2.67 -26.32 5.53
N ASP A 212 -3.00 -27.48 6.11
CA ASP A 212 -4.23 -27.62 6.89
C ASP A 212 -4.17 -26.85 8.22
N ASP A 213 -2.99 -26.79 8.86
CA ASP A 213 -2.77 -25.96 10.05
C ASP A 213 -2.95 -24.47 9.71
N PHE A 214 -2.35 -24.02 8.60
CA PHE A 214 -2.51 -22.65 8.09
C PHE A 214 -3.99 -22.30 7.85
N LYS A 215 -4.71 -23.19 7.15
CA LYS A 215 -6.15 -23.01 6.87
C LYS A 215 -6.96 -22.95 8.15
N LYS A 216 -6.70 -23.84 9.09
CA LYS A 216 -7.37 -23.89 10.38
C LYS A 216 -7.12 -22.63 11.20
N GLU A 217 -5.88 -22.15 11.24
CA GLU A 217 -5.52 -20.91 11.92
C GLU A 217 -6.27 -19.71 11.31
N CYS A 218 -6.20 -19.53 10.00
CA CYS A 218 -6.89 -18.44 9.31
C CYS A 218 -8.43 -18.47 9.50
N ARG A 219 -9.05 -19.65 9.45
CA ARG A 219 -10.51 -19.81 9.60
C ARG A 219 -11.00 -19.68 11.04
N SER A 220 -10.10 -19.79 12.01
CA SER A 220 -10.46 -19.70 13.43
C SER A 220 -10.53 -18.27 13.98
N LEU A 221 -10.31 -17.26 13.13
CA LEU A 221 -10.25 -15.86 13.54
C LEU A 221 -11.63 -15.26 13.79
N ASP A 222 -11.71 -14.31 14.74
CA ASP A 222 -12.88 -13.48 14.96
C ASP A 222 -12.79 -12.17 14.12
N LEU A 223 -11.55 -11.71 13.85
CA LEU A 223 -11.27 -10.53 13.03
C LEU A 223 -10.03 -10.77 12.17
N LEU A 224 -10.19 -10.71 10.87
CA LEU A 224 -9.10 -10.73 9.89
C LEU A 224 -8.86 -9.33 9.31
N LEU A 225 -7.64 -8.85 9.43
CA LEU A 225 -7.18 -7.55 8.91
C LEU A 225 -6.13 -7.79 7.83
N VAL A 226 -6.46 -7.46 6.57
CA VAL A 226 -5.54 -7.63 5.42
C VAL A 226 -5.25 -6.29 4.78
N ASP A 227 -3.99 -5.88 4.87
CA ASP A 227 -3.51 -4.62 4.33
C ASP A 227 -3.00 -4.78 2.89
N ASP A 228 -3.26 -3.77 2.06
CA ASP A 228 -2.81 -3.65 0.69
C ASP A 228 -3.19 -4.86 -0.20
N ILE A 229 -4.51 -5.20 -0.24
CA ILE A 229 -5.03 -6.38 -0.95
C ILE A 229 -4.69 -6.39 -2.44
N HIS A 230 -4.48 -5.23 -3.05
CA HIS A 230 -4.11 -5.09 -4.46
C HIS A 230 -2.77 -5.78 -4.81
N LEU A 231 -1.87 -5.99 -3.83
CA LEU A 231 -0.60 -6.70 -4.03
C LEU A 231 -0.75 -8.23 -4.16
N LEU A 232 -1.97 -8.78 -4.06
CA LEU A 232 -2.25 -10.18 -4.44
C LEU A 232 -2.30 -10.41 -5.94
N ALA A 233 -2.36 -9.36 -6.75
CA ALA A 233 -2.38 -9.46 -8.22
C ALA A 233 -1.22 -10.34 -8.74
N GLY A 234 -1.51 -11.20 -9.73
CA GLY A 234 -0.53 -12.09 -10.34
C GLY A 234 -0.08 -13.29 -9.48
N LYS A 235 -0.74 -13.58 -8.34
CA LYS A 235 -0.38 -14.69 -7.43
C LYS A 235 -1.50 -15.73 -7.37
N GLU A 236 -1.84 -16.34 -8.52
CA GLU A 236 -3.04 -17.17 -8.72
C GLU A 236 -3.29 -18.23 -7.65
N ALA A 237 -2.30 -19.06 -7.30
CA ALA A 237 -2.48 -20.12 -6.29
C ALA A 237 -2.81 -19.55 -4.91
N SER A 238 -2.21 -18.43 -4.53
CA SER A 238 -2.48 -17.74 -3.26
C SER A 238 -3.83 -17.04 -3.29
N LEU A 239 -4.26 -16.51 -4.45
CA LEU A 239 -5.57 -15.91 -4.64
C LEU A 239 -6.70 -16.93 -4.45
N VAL A 240 -6.54 -18.15 -4.97
CA VAL A 240 -7.52 -19.24 -4.77
C VAL A 240 -7.67 -19.58 -3.29
N GLU A 241 -6.55 -19.73 -2.56
CA GLU A 241 -6.62 -20.04 -1.13
C GLU A 241 -7.15 -18.85 -0.31
N PHE A 242 -6.75 -17.63 -0.68
CA PHE A 242 -7.33 -16.43 -0.08
C PHE A 242 -8.84 -16.39 -0.26
N PHE A 243 -9.34 -16.69 -1.46
CA PHE A 243 -10.77 -16.75 -1.75
C PHE A 243 -11.51 -17.77 -0.88
N HIS A 244 -10.94 -18.97 -0.70
CA HIS A 244 -11.55 -20.00 0.16
C HIS A 244 -11.54 -19.60 1.64
N THR A 245 -10.44 -19.04 2.13
CA THR A 245 -10.33 -18.55 3.51
C THR A 245 -11.32 -17.40 3.76
N PHE A 246 -11.36 -16.45 2.84
CA PHE A 246 -12.24 -15.30 2.88
C PHE A 246 -13.73 -15.71 2.93
N ASN A 247 -14.17 -16.63 2.05
CA ASN A 247 -15.53 -17.12 2.04
C ASN A 247 -15.87 -17.88 3.34
N SER A 248 -14.97 -18.73 3.82
CA SER A 248 -15.20 -19.47 5.07
C SER A 248 -15.43 -18.53 6.26
N LEU A 249 -14.66 -17.43 6.35
CA LEU A 249 -14.86 -16.42 7.41
C LEU A 249 -16.18 -15.67 7.25
N LEU A 250 -16.57 -15.31 6.02
CA LEU A 250 -17.84 -14.64 5.76
C LEU A 250 -19.03 -15.56 6.12
N ASP A 251 -18.97 -16.83 5.72
CA ASP A 251 -20.03 -17.82 5.98
C ASP A 251 -20.20 -18.07 7.50
N GLU A 252 -19.11 -17.93 8.27
CA GLU A 252 -19.15 -17.98 9.73
C GLU A 252 -19.43 -16.62 10.39
N SER A 253 -19.81 -15.60 9.62
CA SER A 253 -20.05 -14.23 10.11
C SER A 253 -18.85 -13.65 10.88
N ARG A 254 -17.61 -13.99 10.49
CA ARG A 254 -16.38 -13.41 11.06
C ARG A 254 -16.07 -12.10 10.35
N GLN A 255 -15.63 -11.11 11.10
CA GLN A 255 -15.35 -9.79 10.52
C GLN A 255 -14.07 -9.78 9.70
N ILE A 256 -14.16 -9.21 8.50
CA ILE A 256 -13.00 -8.98 7.63
C ILE A 256 -12.88 -7.49 7.33
N ILE A 257 -11.67 -6.94 7.45
CA ILE A 257 -11.33 -5.59 7.03
C ILE A 257 -10.19 -5.66 6.03
N LEU A 258 -10.39 -5.05 4.87
CA LEU A 258 -9.41 -4.98 3.78
C LEU A 258 -9.03 -3.54 3.52
N THR A 259 -7.78 -3.30 3.10
CA THR A 259 -7.37 -2.01 2.56
C THR A 259 -6.86 -2.13 1.14
N SER A 260 -7.01 -1.05 0.37
CA SER A 260 -6.46 -0.93 -0.99
C SER A 260 -6.10 0.53 -1.30
N ASP A 261 -5.28 0.72 -2.32
CA ASP A 261 -4.98 2.04 -2.88
C ASP A 261 -6.12 2.58 -3.75
N ARG A 262 -7.02 1.69 -4.25
CA ARG A 262 -8.10 2.01 -5.19
C ARG A 262 -9.39 1.22 -4.88
N TYR A 263 -10.48 1.63 -5.52
CA TYR A 263 -11.80 1.02 -5.35
C TYR A 263 -11.83 -0.44 -5.83
N PRO A 264 -12.62 -1.36 -5.22
CA PRO A 264 -12.64 -2.79 -5.59
C PRO A 264 -12.79 -3.06 -7.08
N LYS A 265 -13.70 -2.34 -7.78
CA LYS A 265 -13.92 -2.54 -9.21
C LYS A 265 -12.78 -2.08 -10.12
N GLU A 266 -11.84 -1.32 -9.58
CA GLU A 266 -10.63 -0.87 -10.31
C GLU A 266 -9.48 -1.89 -10.19
N LEU A 267 -9.65 -2.94 -9.38
CA LEU A 267 -8.66 -4.02 -9.20
C LEU A 267 -8.79 -5.09 -10.29
N THR A 268 -8.67 -4.67 -11.55
CA THR A 268 -8.90 -5.52 -12.74
C THR A 268 -7.94 -6.71 -12.85
N GLU A 269 -6.82 -6.68 -12.11
CA GLU A 269 -5.83 -7.74 -12.07
C GLU A 269 -6.19 -8.87 -11.07
N LEU A 270 -7.24 -8.71 -10.28
CA LEU A 270 -7.74 -9.72 -9.35
C LEU A 270 -8.88 -10.55 -9.96
N ASP A 271 -9.09 -11.75 -9.40
CA ASP A 271 -10.20 -12.62 -9.81
C ASP A 271 -11.55 -11.88 -9.67
N PRO A 272 -12.39 -11.86 -10.72
CA PRO A 272 -13.72 -11.20 -10.67
C PRO A 272 -14.62 -11.67 -9.52
N ARG A 273 -14.45 -12.92 -9.07
CA ARG A 273 -15.19 -13.46 -7.93
C ARG A 273 -14.80 -12.77 -6.62
N LEU A 274 -13.50 -12.47 -6.42
CA LEU A 274 -13.03 -11.71 -5.27
C LEU A 274 -13.54 -10.27 -5.32
N ILE A 275 -13.46 -9.62 -6.49
CA ILE A 275 -13.95 -8.25 -6.70
C ILE A 275 -15.44 -8.15 -6.35
N SER A 276 -16.24 -9.14 -6.80
CA SER A 276 -17.66 -9.23 -6.47
C SER A 276 -17.88 -9.33 -4.96
N ARG A 277 -17.12 -10.19 -4.28
CA ARG A 277 -17.21 -10.38 -2.82
C ARG A 277 -16.75 -9.15 -2.03
N PHE A 278 -15.69 -8.46 -2.46
CA PHE A 278 -15.25 -7.20 -1.85
C PHE A 278 -16.30 -6.09 -1.97
N SER A 279 -17.05 -6.11 -3.08
CA SER A 279 -18.14 -5.16 -3.33
C SER A 279 -19.45 -5.51 -2.62
N TRP A 280 -19.58 -6.71 -2.05
CA TRP A 280 -20.78 -7.16 -1.35
C TRP A 280 -21.02 -6.39 -0.06
N GLY A 281 -19.96 -6.22 0.74
CA GLY A 281 -20.00 -5.48 2.00
C GLY A 281 -19.94 -3.96 1.81
N LEU A 282 -19.31 -3.28 2.72
CA LEU A 282 -19.23 -1.82 2.72
C LEU A 282 -17.85 -1.35 2.25
N SER A 283 -17.81 -0.60 1.15
CA SER A 283 -16.59 0.08 0.68
C SER A 283 -16.62 1.55 1.07
N VAL A 284 -15.58 2.02 1.77
CA VAL A 284 -15.47 3.38 2.29
C VAL A 284 -14.17 4.03 1.81
N ALA A 285 -14.30 5.20 1.20
CA ALA A 285 -13.16 6.01 0.79
C ALA A 285 -12.50 6.69 1.99
N VAL A 286 -11.17 6.75 1.96
CA VAL A 286 -10.36 7.61 2.83
C VAL A 286 -9.69 8.65 1.93
N GLU A 287 -10.16 9.89 2.02
CA GLU A 287 -9.70 10.97 1.18
C GLU A 287 -8.56 11.76 1.83
N PRO A 288 -7.77 12.52 1.05
CA PRO A 288 -6.74 13.41 1.59
C PRO A 288 -7.32 14.43 2.59
N PRO A 289 -6.63 14.66 3.73
CA PRO A 289 -7.11 15.57 4.76
C PRO A 289 -7.10 17.02 4.26
N ASP A 290 -8.09 17.80 4.68
CA ASP A 290 -8.11 19.24 4.48
C ASP A 290 -7.02 19.95 5.31
N LEU A 291 -6.83 21.26 5.09
CA LEU A 291 -5.77 22.01 5.74
C LEU A 291 -5.88 21.97 7.27
N GLU A 292 -7.07 22.08 7.81
CA GLU A 292 -7.29 22.08 9.26
C GLU A 292 -6.98 20.72 9.87
N THR A 293 -7.46 19.67 9.25
CA THR A 293 -7.14 18.28 9.65
C THR A 293 -5.63 18.01 9.59
N ARG A 294 -4.91 18.51 8.57
CA ARG A 294 -3.44 18.38 8.49
C ARG A 294 -2.74 19.07 9.64
N ILE A 295 -3.18 20.27 10.03
CA ILE A 295 -2.63 21.00 11.18
C ILE A 295 -2.83 20.20 12.46
N GLU A 296 -4.03 19.69 12.70
CA GLU A 296 -4.34 18.92 13.90
C GLU A 296 -3.56 17.58 13.94
N ILE A 297 -3.33 16.94 12.79
CA ILE A 297 -2.45 15.76 12.69
C ILE A 297 -1.03 16.11 13.12
N LEU A 298 -0.46 17.20 12.62
CA LEU A 298 0.89 17.64 12.96
C LEU A 298 1.01 17.96 14.46
N LEU A 299 0.06 18.70 15.03
CA LEU A 299 0.05 19.05 16.44
C LEU A 299 -0.06 17.81 17.33
N LYS A 300 -0.95 16.88 16.99
CA LYS A 300 -1.12 15.64 17.74
C LYS A 300 0.12 14.74 17.66
N LYS A 301 0.75 14.63 16.50
CA LYS A 301 1.99 13.86 16.32
C LYS A 301 3.16 14.50 17.06
N ALA A 302 3.28 15.81 17.03
CA ALA A 302 4.29 16.55 17.80
C ALA A 302 4.12 16.33 19.30
N SER A 303 2.90 16.48 19.82
CA SER A 303 2.57 16.22 21.24
C SER A 303 2.89 14.78 21.65
N SER A 304 2.55 13.78 20.81
CA SER A 304 2.85 12.37 21.09
C SER A 304 4.36 12.06 21.10
N SER A 305 5.19 12.93 20.51
CA SER A 305 6.65 12.83 20.46
C SER A 305 7.35 13.79 21.42
N GLU A 306 6.59 14.42 22.32
CA GLU A 306 7.08 15.43 23.27
C GLU A 306 7.81 16.59 22.57
N VAL A 307 7.28 17.02 21.42
CA VAL A 307 7.83 18.11 20.61
C VAL A 307 6.91 19.31 20.72
N ASP A 308 7.44 20.45 21.12
CA ASP A 308 6.71 21.73 21.07
C ASP A 308 6.70 22.26 19.63
N LEU A 309 5.53 22.20 18.99
CA LEU A 309 5.31 22.67 17.62
C LEU A 309 4.33 23.85 17.66
N PRO A 310 4.79 25.10 17.46
CA PRO A 310 3.91 26.24 17.38
C PRO A 310 2.87 26.11 16.24
N ARG A 311 1.63 26.56 16.48
CA ARG A 311 0.53 26.41 15.49
C ARG A 311 0.82 27.08 14.14
N ASN A 312 1.50 28.22 14.13
CA ASN A 312 1.96 28.88 12.90
C ASN A 312 2.98 28.03 12.12
N CYS A 313 3.84 27.32 12.83
CA CYS A 313 4.78 26.35 12.25
C CYS A 313 4.06 25.14 11.66
N ALA A 314 3.08 24.59 12.38
CA ALA A 314 2.21 23.51 11.89
C ALA A 314 1.42 23.95 10.65
N LEU A 315 0.86 25.17 10.65
CA LEU A 315 0.17 25.75 9.48
C LEU A 315 1.11 25.82 8.28
N PHE A 316 2.33 26.32 8.46
CA PHE A 316 3.30 26.43 7.36
C PHE A 316 3.63 25.05 6.78
N ILE A 317 3.93 24.04 7.62
CA ILE A 317 4.20 22.66 7.14
C ILE A 317 2.97 22.12 6.39
N ALA A 318 1.78 22.25 6.97
CA ALA A 318 0.53 21.76 6.37
C ALA A 318 0.19 22.41 5.02
N GLN A 319 0.59 23.66 4.81
CA GLN A 319 0.46 24.36 3.52
C GLN A 319 1.49 23.89 2.48
N GLN A 320 2.66 23.47 2.90
CA GLN A 320 3.71 23.05 1.99
C GLN A 320 3.64 21.57 1.61
N VAL A 321 3.15 20.70 2.51
CA VAL A 321 3.05 19.25 2.31
C VAL A 321 1.58 18.88 2.10
N LEU A 322 1.22 18.57 0.86
CA LEU A 322 -0.18 18.37 0.44
C LEU A 322 -0.54 16.90 0.17
N ALA A 323 0.44 16.06 -0.13
CA ALA A 323 0.19 14.75 -0.75
C ALA A 323 -0.49 13.75 0.20
N ASN A 324 0.05 13.51 1.38
CA ASN A 324 -0.51 12.53 2.32
C ASN A 324 0.01 12.72 3.76
N VAL A 325 -0.61 11.99 4.71
CA VAL A 325 -0.25 12.06 6.14
C VAL A 325 1.16 11.51 6.40
N ARG A 326 1.61 10.51 5.63
CA ARG A 326 2.97 9.94 5.78
C ARG A 326 4.04 10.98 5.44
N GLU A 327 3.80 11.81 4.43
CA GLU A 327 4.71 12.91 4.10
C GLU A 327 4.67 14.03 5.13
N LEU A 328 3.50 14.33 5.70
CA LEU A 328 3.39 15.27 6.83
C LEU A 328 4.21 14.80 8.03
N GLU A 329 4.11 13.53 8.40
CA GLU A 329 4.90 12.93 9.48
C GLU A 329 6.42 12.96 9.14
N GLY A 330 6.77 12.65 7.89
CA GLY A 330 8.14 12.72 7.41
C GLY A 330 8.72 14.13 7.50
N ALA A 331 7.94 15.15 7.11
CA ALA A 331 8.33 16.56 7.22
C ALA A 331 8.50 16.98 8.69
N LEU A 332 7.57 16.62 9.57
CA LEU A 332 7.68 16.89 11.01
C LEU A 332 8.92 16.25 11.60
N ASN A 333 9.18 14.98 11.28
CA ASN A 333 10.36 14.26 11.77
C ASN A 333 11.67 14.93 11.30
N LYS A 334 11.73 15.39 10.05
CA LYS A 334 12.90 16.11 9.51
C LYS A 334 13.13 17.43 10.22
N VAL A 335 12.06 18.22 10.45
CA VAL A 335 12.11 19.48 11.19
C VAL A 335 12.57 19.26 12.63
N THR A 336 11.97 18.29 13.32
CA THR A 336 12.32 17.94 14.70
C THR A 336 13.77 17.49 14.83
N ALA A 337 14.24 16.64 13.91
CA ALA A 337 15.63 16.20 13.91
C ALA A 337 16.61 17.38 13.69
N THR A 338 16.29 18.31 12.78
CA THR A 338 17.10 19.50 12.53
C THR A 338 17.16 20.43 13.76
N ALA A 339 16.00 20.69 14.39
CA ALA A 339 15.91 21.52 15.59
C ALA A 339 16.72 20.93 16.76
N ARG A 340 16.57 19.62 17.01
CA ARG A 340 17.33 18.87 18.03
C ARG A 340 18.83 18.89 17.75
N PHE A 341 19.25 18.68 16.51
CA PHE A 341 20.66 18.71 16.11
C PHE A 341 21.30 20.08 16.37
N LYS A 342 20.55 21.16 16.12
CA LYS A 342 21.03 22.53 16.35
C LYS A 342 20.85 23.02 17.79
N GLY A 343 20.11 22.30 18.62
CA GLY A 343 19.80 22.71 20.00
C GLY A 343 18.92 23.96 20.09
N VAL A 344 17.98 24.13 19.11
CA VAL A 344 17.10 25.31 19.03
C VAL A 344 15.63 24.88 18.95
N ASP A 345 14.74 25.78 19.31
CA ASP A 345 13.30 25.55 19.18
C ASP A 345 12.85 25.57 17.71
N ILE A 346 11.69 24.94 17.45
CA ILE A 346 11.12 24.90 16.11
C ILE A 346 10.58 26.29 15.75
N SER A 347 11.16 26.88 14.72
CA SER A 347 10.77 28.17 14.14
C SER A 347 10.54 28.06 12.63
N LEU A 348 9.94 29.09 12.03
CA LEU A 348 9.75 29.14 10.57
C LEU A 348 11.06 29.06 9.79
N GLU A 349 12.14 29.62 10.35
CA GLU A 349 13.47 29.57 9.75
C GLU A 349 14.00 28.14 9.69
N ILE A 350 13.90 27.41 10.82
CA ILE A 350 14.30 26.00 10.92
C ILE A 350 13.46 25.14 9.96
N ILE A 351 12.16 25.40 9.83
CA ILE A 351 11.30 24.66 8.91
C ILE A 351 11.71 24.90 7.46
N LYS A 352 11.91 26.17 7.07
CA LYS A 352 12.35 26.52 5.70
C LYS A 352 13.69 25.89 5.35
N GLU A 353 14.62 25.87 6.27
CA GLU A 353 15.92 25.22 6.10
C GLU A 353 15.77 23.69 5.98
N SER A 354 15.02 23.07 6.91
CA SER A 354 14.84 21.62 6.94
C SER A 354 14.11 21.10 5.72
N LEU A 355 13.12 21.85 5.21
CA LEU A 355 12.28 21.44 4.08
C LEU A 355 12.71 22.08 2.75
N LYS A 356 13.91 22.65 2.66
CA LYS A 356 14.41 23.33 1.46
C LYS A 356 14.25 22.49 0.19
N ASP A 357 14.55 21.19 0.26
CA ASP A 357 14.44 20.28 -0.88
C ASP A 357 12.97 20.08 -1.30
N VAL A 358 12.08 19.90 -0.33
CA VAL A 358 10.63 19.73 -0.57
C VAL A 358 10.06 21.00 -1.20
N LEU A 359 10.44 22.17 -0.68
CA LEU A 359 10.03 23.46 -1.21
C LEU A 359 10.57 23.70 -2.63
N ALA A 360 11.82 23.29 -2.90
CA ALA A 360 12.43 23.43 -4.22
C ALA A 360 11.76 22.50 -5.26
N ILE A 361 11.44 21.27 -4.90
CA ILE A 361 10.70 20.33 -5.77
C ILE A 361 9.32 20.93 -6.08
N ARG A 362 8.59 21.38 -5.07
CA ARG A 362 7.29 21.99 -5.25
C ARG A 362 7.33 23.22 -6.15
N ALA A 363 8.29 24.11 -5.94
CA ALA A 363 8.48 25.29 -6.79
C ALA A 363 8.78 24.92 -8.25
N ARG A 364 9.43 23.78 -8.50
CA ARG A 364 9.66 23.25 -9.86
C ARG A 364 8.42 22.61 -10.45
N THR A 365 7.62 21.94 -9.65
CA THR A 365 6.43 21.21 -10.10
C THR A 365 5.26 22.17 -10.32
N ILE A 366 5.06 23.17 -9.45
CA ILE A 366 3.99 24.15 -9.54
C ILE A 366 4.56 25.46 -10.11
N ASN A 367 4.74 25.50 -11.42
CA ASN A 367 5.08 26.69 -12.18
C ASN A 367 4.02 26.95 -13.26
N ILE A 368 4.03 28.16 -13.85
CA ILE A 368 3.03 28.54 -14.85
C ILE A 368 3.04 27.61 -16.07
N GLU A 369 4.22 27.16 -16.50
CA GLU A 369 4.36 26.28 -17.67
C GLU A 369 3.71 24.91 -17.41
N ASN A 370 3.90 24.33 -16.23
CA ASN A 370 3.27 23.07 -15.85
C ASN A 370 1.75 23.22 -15.71
N ILE A 371 1.28 24.33 -15.12
CA ILE A 371 -0.16 24.62 -15.04
C ILE A 371 -0.77 24.71 -16.44
N GLN A 372 -0.11 25.41 -17.37
CA GLN A 372 -0.56 25.49 -18.75
C GLN A 372 -0.63 24.12 -19.41
N ARG A 373 0.40 23.29 -19.23
CA ARG A 373 0.49 21.95 -19.78
C ARG A 373 -0.66 21.07 -19.27
N VAL A 374 -0.89 21.02 -17.96
CA VAL A 374 -1.95 20.21 -17.34
C VAL A 374 -3.34 20.67 -17.81
N VAL A 375 -3.59 21.97 -17.89
CA VAL A 375 -4.86 22.52 -18.37
C VAL A 375 -5.10 22.19 -19.86
N VAL A 376 -4.06 22.30 -20.68
CA VAL A 376 -4.10 21.95 -22.13
C VAL A 376 -4.43 20.49 -22.31
N GLU A 377 -3.80 19.62 -21.55
CA GLU A 377 -4.02 18.18 -21.59
C GLU A 377 -5.42 17.80 -21.10
N TYR A 378 -5.87 18.36 -19.98
CA TYR A 378 -7.21 18.12 -19.41
C TYR A 378 -8.34 18.50 -20.38
N PHE A 379 -8.28 19.69 -20.97
CA PHE A 379 -9.29 20.17 -21.91
C PHE A 379 -9.03 19.74 -23.36
N ARG A 380 -7.93 19.04 -23.63
CA ARG A 380 -7.50 18.59 -24.98
C ARG A 380 -7.47 19.73 -26.00
N ILE A 381 -6.92 20.89 -25.61
CA ILE A 381 -6.77 22.06 -26.45
C ILE A 381 -5.30 22.30 -26.79
N PRO A 382 -4.96 22.89 -27.95
CA PRO A 382 -3.58 23.24 -28.26
C PRO A 382 -3.07 24.36 -27.38
N LEU A 383 -1.81 24.29 -26.92
CA LEU A 383 -1.18 25.35 -26.10
C LEU A 383 -1.23 26.73 -26.80
N LYS A 384 -1.09 26.75 -28.12
CA LYS A 384 -1.21 27.96 -28.95
C LYS A 384 -2.57 28.66 -28.75
N GLU A 385 -3.65 27.92 -28.55
CA GLU A 385 -4.98 28.50 -28.33
C GLU A 385 -5.16 29.02 -26.91
N LEU A 386 -4.43 28.44 -25.94
CA LEU A 386 -4.42 28.96 -24.57
C LEU A 386 -3.77 30.38 -24.53
N HIS A 387 -2.72 30.61 -25.30
CA HIS A 387 -2.06 31.91 -25.46
C HIS A 387 -2.77 32.82 -26.46
N GLY A 388 -3.56 32.25 -27.37
CA GLY A 388 -4.16 32.96 -28.50
C GLY A 388 -5.24 33.96 -28.13
N PRO A 389 -5.63 34.86 -29.06
CA PRO A 389 -6.62 35.91 -28.82
C PRO A 389 -8.08 35.44 -28.84
N LYS A 390 -8.35 34.19 -29.21
CA LYS A 390 -9.71 33.65 -29.34
C LYS A 390 -10.48 33.75 -28.02
N ARG A 391 -11.71 34.24 -28.11
CA ARG A 391 -12.63 34.48 -26.96
C ARG A 391 -13.76 33.47 -26.90
N THR A 392 -13.79 32.44 -27.74
CA THR A 392 -14.80 31.38 -27.68
C THR A 392 -14.70 30.64 -26.34
N ARG A 393 -15.84 30.23 -25.80
CA ARG A 393 -15.97 29.60 -24.48
C ARG A 393 -15.03 28.39 -24.31
N ILE A 394 -14.78 27.62 -25.39
CA ILE A 394 -13.92 26.45 -25.40
C ILE A 394 -12.45 26.79 -25.03
N TYR A 395 -11.96 27.97 -25.41
CA TYR A 395 -10.59 28.42 -25.10
C TYR A 395 -10.53 29.44 -23.97
N ALA A 396 -11.60 30.27 -23.83
CA ALA A 396 -11.62 31.31 -22.82
C ALA A 396 -11.73 30.75 -21.39
N ARG A 397 -12.58 29.73 -21.17
CA ARG A 397 -12.75 29.10 -19.86
C ARG A 397 -11.50 28.37 -19.36
N PRO A 398 -10.86 27.47 -20.14
CA PRO A 398 -9.57 26.87 -19.75
C PRO A 398 -8.48 27.90 -19.46
N ARG A 399 -8.42 28.97 -20.25
CA ARG A 399 -7.46 30.06 -20.02
C ARG A 399 -7.72 30.79 -18.70
N GLN A 400 -8.97 31.10 -18.39
CA GLN A 400 -9.36 31.71 -17.12
C GLN A 400 -9.01 30.81 -15.94
N MET A 401 -9.32 29.50 -16.05
CA MET A 401 -8.91 28.51 -15.05
C MET A 401 -7.41 28.47 -14.84
N ALA A 402 -6.62 28.40 -15.92
CA ALA A 402 -5.18 28.35 -15.85
C ALA A 402 -4.59 29.62 -15.21
N MET A 403 -5.13 30.83 -15.52
CA MET A 403 -4.72 32.07 -14.86
C MET A 403 -5.10 32.09 -13.38
N GLY A 404 -6.31 31.61 -13.03
CA GLY A 404 -6.76 31.49 -11.64
C GLY A 404 -5.88 30.52 -10.84
N LEU A 405 -5.58 29.34 -11.42
CA LEU A 405 -4.67 28.34 -10.83
C LEU A 405 -3.26 28.90 -10.67
N ALA A 406 -2.72 29.60 -11.68
CA ALA A 406 -1.43 30.26 -11.58
C ALA A 406 -1.38 31.25 -10.41
N ARG A 407 -2.43 32.04 -10.23
CA ARG A 407 -2.50 32.98 -9.10
C ARG A 407 -2.66 32.32 -7.75
N GLU A 408 -3.42 31.23 -7.68
CA GLU A 408 -3.68 30.48 -6.42
C GLU A 408 -2.47 29.62 -5.99
N LEU A 409 -1.76 29.04 -6.96
CA LEU A 409 -0.72 28.05 -6.70
C LEU A 409 0.71 28.58 -6.77
N THR A 410 0.94 29.73 -7.42
CA THR A 410 2.27 30.35 -7.54
C THR A 410 2.30 31.70 -6.81
N ASN A 411 3.53 32.19 -6.55
CA ASN A 411 3.73 33.53 -6.00
C ASN A 411 3.91 34.60 -7.08
N GLU A 412 3.60 34.26 -8.36
CA GLU A 412 3.79 35.16 -9.48
C GLU A 412 2.82 36.36 -9.44
N SER A 413 3.31 37.48 -9.92
CA SER A 413 2.51 38.69 -10.00
C SER A 413 1.52 38.65 -11.18
N PHE A 414 0.45 39.47 -11.13
CA PHE A 414 -0.50 39.54 -12.25
C PHE A 414 0.16 39.91 -13.59
N PRO A 415 1.16 40.83 -13.64
CA PRO A 415 1.92 41.11 -14.85
C PRO A 415 2.72 39.90 -15.37
N ASP A 416 3.37 39.14 -14.48
CA ASP A 416 4.16 37.97 -14.86
C ASP A 416 3.28 36.85 -15.41
N ILE A 417 2.12 36.61 -14.76
CA ILE A 417 1.11 35.69 -15.27
C ILE A 417 0.61 36.16 -16.64
N GLY A 418 0.32 37.46 -16.80
CA GLY A 418 -0.12 38.01 -18.08
C GLY A 418 0.91 37.78 -19.20
N LEU A 419 2.18 37.99 -18.91
CA LEU A 419 3.29 37.76 -19.84
C LEU A 419 3.33 36.29 -20.28
N ALA A 420 3.25 35.36 -19.34
CA ALA A 420 3.28 33.94 -19.59
C ALA A 420 2.07 33.43 -20.39
N PHE A 421 0.93 34.13 -20.35
CA PHE A 421 -0.28 33.77 -21.13
C PHE A 421 -0.42 34.56 -22.45
N GLY A 422 0.71 34.84 -23.09
CA GLY A 422 0.75 35.46 -24.43
C GLY A 422 0.79 37.00 -24.38
N GLY A 423 1.42 37.61 -23.37
CA GLY A 423 1.61 39.05 -23.26
C GLY A 423 0.32 39.82 -22.93
N ARG A 424 -0.52 39.23 -22.09
CA ARG A 424 -1.78 39.86 -21.66
C ARG A 424 -1.55 40.88 -20.56
N ASP A 425 -2.35 41.93 -20.59
CA ASP A 425 -2.35 42.94 -19.54
C ASP A 425 -2.78 42.36 -18.18
N HIS A 426 -2.19 42.84 -17.10
CA HIS A 426 -2.49 42.43 -15.72
C HIS A 426 -3.98 42.54 -15.37
N SER A 427 -4.68 43.54 -15.94
CA SER A 427 -6.13 43.70 -15.75
C SER A 427 -6.94 42.53 -16.32
N THR A 428 -6.47 41.93 -17.43
CA THR A 428 -7.07 40.73 -18.01
C THR A 428 -6.94 39.54 -17.06
N VAL A 429 -5.80 39.41 -16.40
CA VAL A 429 -5.56 38.33 -15.42
C VAL A 429 -6.39 38.53 -14.17
N MET A 430 -6.47 39.76 -13.66
CA MET A 430 -7.35 40.11 -12.51
C MET A 430 -8.80 39.74 -12.79
N HIS A 431 -9.33 40.21 -13.94
CA HIS A 431 -10.70 39.90 -14.35
C HIS A 431 -10.91 38.38 -14.56
N ALA A 432 -9.91 37.67 -15.05
CA ALA A 432 -9.98 36.20 -15.17
C ALA A 432 -10.09 35.53 -13.79
N CYS A 433 -9.31 35.98 -12.81
CA CYS A 433 -9.36 35.46 -11.43
C CYS A 433 -10.72 35.73 -10.76
N GLU A 434 -11.26 36.93 -10.91
CA GLU A 434 -12.61 37.32 -10.42
C GLU A 434 -13.69 36.42 -11.05
N LYS A 435 -13.60 36.22 -12.38
CA LYS A 435 -14.55 35.37 -13.11
C LYS A 435 -14.47 33.91 -12.71
N VAL A 436 -13.28 33.41 -12.39
CA VAL A 436 -13.09 32.05 -11.83
C VAL A 436 -13.80 31.95 -10.49
N GLN A 437 -13.65 32.91 -9.59
CA GLN A 437 -14.31 32.88 -8.29
C GLN A 437 -15.84 32.91 -8.41
N GLU A 438 -16.39 33.70 -9.35
CA GLU A 438 -17.81 33.74 -9.65
C GLU A 438 -18.32 32.39 -10.20
N LEU A 439 -17.62 31.83 -11.19
CA LEU A 439 -17.99 30.57 -11.85
C LEU A 439 -17.88 29.36 -10.91
N ARG A 440 -16.92 29.34 -10.01
CA ARG A 440 -16.84 28.29 -8.97
C ARG A 440 -18.05 28.25 -8.04
N LYS A 441 -18.77 29.38 -7.90
CA LYS A 441 -20.00 29.45 -7.08
C LYS A 441 -21.28 29.19 -7.87
N SER A 442 -21.29 29.48 -9.17
CA SER A 442 -22.50 29.49 -10.01
C SER A 442 -22.60 28.35 -11.02
N ASP A 443 -21.49 27.66 -11.35
CA ASP A 443 -21.42 26.59 -12.37
C ASP A 443 -20.74 25.36 -11.77
N LEU A 444 -21.54 24.32 -11.45
CA LEU A 444 -21.07 23.09 -10.82
C LEU A 444 -20.00 22.38 -11.65
N ASN A 445 -20.19 22.28 -12.97
CA ASN A 445 -19.20 21.62 -13.85
C ASN A 445 -17.87 22.37 -13.84
N PHE A 446 -17.93 23.73 -13.83
CA PHE A 446 -16.72 24.54 -13.73
C PHE A 446 -16.01 24.35 -12.38
N ALA A 447 -16.76 24.25 -11.30
CA ALA A 447 -16.20 24.00 -9.97
C ALA A 447 -15.55 22.62 -9.87
N GLU A 448 -16.14 21.61 -10.48
CA GLU A 448 -15.62 20.25 -10.55
C GLU A 448 -14.36 20.17 -11.39
N ASP A 449 -14.35 20.74 -12.60
CA ASP A 449 -13.15 20.84 -13.45
C ASP A 449 -12.01 21.55 -12.73
N TYR A 450 -12.31 22.67 -12.05
CA TYR A 450 -11.30 23.42 -11.28
C TYR A 450 -10.71 22.58 -10.15
N HIS A 451 -11.56 21.85 -9.43
CA HIS A 451 -11.15 20.95 -8.35
C HIS A 451 -10.26 19.80 -8.88
N ASN A 452 -10.64 19.20 -9.99
CA ASN A 452 -9.86 18.13 -10.64
C ASN A 452 -8.49 18.62 -11.10
N LEU A 453 -8.43 19.81 -11.70
CA LEU A 453 -7.16 20.45 -12.09
C LEU A 453 -6.27 20.77 -10.88
N LEU A 454 -6.85 21.28 -9.79
CA LEU A 454 -6.14 21.48 -8.53
C LEU A 454 -5.51 20.18 -8.02
N LYS A 455 -6.27 19.10 -8.04
CA LYS A 455 -5.83 17.77 -7.61
C LYS A 455 -4.69 17.26 -8.49
N LEU A 456 -4.80 17.39 -9.82
CA LEU A 456 -3.76 16.98 -10.76
C LEU A 456 -2.44 17.77 -10.64
N LEU A 457 -2.52 19.04 -10.23
CA LEU A 457 -1.35 19.90 -10.04
C LEU A 457 -0.70 19.74 -8.66
N GLN A 458 -1.38 19.09 -7.72
CA GLN A 458 -0.91 18.87 -6.35
C GLN A 458 -0.41 17.43 -6.11
N THR A 459 -0.66 16.52 -7.06
CA THR A 459 -0.08 15.17 -7.10
C THR A 459 1.23 15.16 -7.87
#